data_092454ec8cbae59d1a09caf79cfd4143
#
_entry.id   092454ec8cbae59d1a09caf79cfd4143
#
_cell.length_a   1.000
_cell.length_b   1.000
_cell.length_c   1.000
_cell.angle_alpha   90.00
_cell.angle_beta   90.00
_cell.angle_gamma   90.00
#
_symmetry.space_group_name_H-M   'P 1'
#
loop_
_entity.id
_entity.type
_entity.pdbx_description
1 polymer ?
#
loop_
_entity_poly.entity_id
_entity_poly.type
_entity_poly.pdbx_seq_one_letter_code
_entity_poly.pdbx_strand_id
1 'polypeptide(L)'
;MGCPSKGATGGGIVTTRVRLLVGTTKGLFSFESDAQRRDWTTSGPHLGGWEVYSALGDGHQGDRILTGTSHMAFGPSVRVSENGGGNWSQIPEGPSYSAESGFTLNRVWQIVPGHPSEPDTLFAGVEEAGLFVSRDRGATWAELDALTKHPTRAGWFPGAGGMCLHTILIHPDNPQRMWVGISAVGVFRTDDGGETWRTCNEGLARVPVGTPHPEVGYCVHKMVLNPDDPNTLYMQYHQGVFQSNDGAESWFPIENGLPGDRISAELGAPFGFPIAVSRSGDLFLFPLESSEQRTMRDGRLIVYGMRRGSDRWEPVGDVVPDEPRHVSVLRDALTIDSLEPYGVYFGTTSGEVFYSVDGGVAWDRMPGQFGRILCVKTWIQEDQDAA
;
A
#
# COMPACT_ATOMS: atom_id res chain seq x y z
N MET A 1 -40.44 -9.05 -51.83
CA MET A 1 -40.22 -9.62 -50.47
C MET A 1 -38.95 -9.02 -49.92
N GLY A 2 -39.09 -7.99 -49.10
CA GLY A 2 -37.96 -7.29 -48.48
C GLY A 2 -37.55 -7.99 -47.18
N CYS A 3 -36.27 -8.24 -47.07
CA CYS A 3 -35.63 -8.74 -45.81
C CYS A 3 -35.46 -7.56 -44.85
N PRO A 4 -35.87 -7.65 -43.59
CA PRO A 4 -35.60 -6.57 -42.63
C PRO A 4 -34.13 -6.62 -42.20
N SER A 5 -33.43 -5.49 -42.31
CA SER A 5 -32.10 -5.23 -41.74
C SER A 5 -32.15 -5.39 -40.22
N LYS A 6 -31.34 -6.26 -39.66
CA LYS A 6 -31.09 -6.35 -38.21
C LYS A 6 -30.45 -5.04 -37.77
N GLY A 7 -31.10 -4.37 -36.84
CA GLY A 7 -30.56 -3.19 -36.17
C GLY A 7 -29.27 -3.54 -35.43
N ALA A 8 -28.31 -2.65 -35.55
CA ALA A 8 -27.11 -2.66 -34.72
C ALA A 8 -27.53 -2.43 -33.25
N THR A 9 -27.21 -3.37 -32.41
CA THR A 9 -27.29 -3.19 -30.97
C THR A 9 -26.29 -2.10 -30.58
N GLY A 10 -26.77 -0.96 -30.13
CA GLY A 10 -25.96 0.11 -29.58
C GLY A 10 -25.18 -0.43 -28.36
N GLY A 11 -23.92 -0.63 -28.53
CA GLY A 11 -23.02 -0.83 -27.38
C GLY A 11 -22.92 0.51 -26.64
N GLY A 12 -23.34 0.55 -25.39
CA GLY A 12 -23.13 1.71 -24.53
C GLY A 12 -21.64 2.06 -24.49
N ILE A 13 -21.32 3.34 -24.47
CA ILE A 13 -19.93 3.81 -24.33
C ILE A 13 -19.54 3.56 -22.86
N VAL A 14 -18.54 2.69 -22.64
CA VAL A 14 -17.93 2.53 -21.32
C VAL A 14 -16.94 3.69 -21.14
N THR A 15 -17.19 4.54 -20.15
CA THR A 15 -16.26 5.60 -19.77
C THR A 15 -15.44 5.14 -18.58
N THR A 16 -14.11 5.20 -18.70
CA THR A 16 -13.20 4.87 -17.61
C THR A 16 -12.82 6.13 -16.85
N ARG A 17 -13.11 6.14 -15.57
CA ARG A 17 -12.70 7.19 -14.63
C ARG A 17 -11.56 6.69 -13.76
N VAL A 18 -10.49 7.47 -13.70
CA VAL A 18 -9.30 7.18 -12.90
C VAL A 18 -9.25 8.15 -11.74
N ARG A 19 -9.24 7.63 -10.53
CA ARG A 19 -9.04 8.44 -9.33
C ARG A 19 -7.76 8.06 -8.61
N LEU A 20 -7.04 9.08 -8.10
CA LEU A 20 -5.98 8.91 -7.11
C LEU A 20 -6.50 9.45 -5.78
N LEU A 21 -6.47 8.61 -4.77
CA LEU A 21 -6.75 8.98 -3.39
C LEU A 21 -5.40 9.19 -2.69
N VAL A 22 -5.13 10.43 -2.30
CA VAL A 22 -3.84 10.85 -1.72
C VAL A 22 -4.04 11.26 -0.28
N GLY A 23 -3.67 10.38 0.63
CA GLY A 23 -3.69 10.63 2.07
C GLY A 23 -2.45 11.39 2.53
N THR A 24 -2.67 12.45 3.30
CA THR A 24 -1.62 13.34 3.78
C THR A 24 -1.75 13.60 5.28
N THR A 25 -0.77 14.32 5.86
CA THR A 25 -0.87 14.85 7.24
C THR A 25 -1.86 16.02 7.38
N LYS A 26 -2.54 16.43 6.29
CA LYS A 26 -3.46 17.57 6.26
C LYS A 26 -4.85 17.26 5.71
N GLY A 27 -5.13 15.97 5.48
CA GLY A 27 -6.38 15.49 4.93
C GLY A 27 -6.19 14.58 3.73
N LEU A 28 -7.29 14.19 3.11
CA LEU A 28 -7.33 13.43 1.87
C LEU A 28 -7.51 14.39 0.69
N PHE A 29 -6.73 14.19 -0.36
CA PHE A 29 -6.95 14.81 -1.67
C PHE A 29 -7.34 13.75 -2.68
N SER A 30 -8.23 14.10 -3.60
CA SER A 30 -8.61 13.25 -4.71
C SER A 30 -8.26 13.94 -6.03
N PHE A 31 -7.60 13.21 -6.91
CA PHE A 31 -7.34 13.62 -8.28
C PHE A 31 -8.15 12.72 -9.19
N GLU A 32 -8.83 13.31 -10.16
CA GLU A 32 -9.69 12.59 -11.09
C GLU A 32 -9.33 12.92 -12.53
N SER A 33 -9.28 11.90 -13.37
CA SER A 33 -9.01 11.98 -14.81
C SER A 33 -9.79 10.89 -15.56
N ASP A 34 -9.75 10.96 -16.88
CA ASP A 34 -10.18 9.87 -17.76
C ASP A 34 -9.07 8.80 -17.92
N ALA A 35 -9.32 7.82 -18.80
CA ALA A 35 -8.35 6.77 -19.11
C ALA A 35 -7.03 7.27 -19.72
N GLN A 36 -6.99 8.50 -20.25
CA GLN A 36 -5.78 9.11 -20.80
C GLN A 36 -4.85 9.63 -19.70
N ARG A 37 -5.40 9.94 -18.51
CA ARG A 37 -4.64 10.37 -17.31
C ARG A 37 -3.73 11.57 -17.55
N ARG A 38 -4.18 12.51 -18.42
CA ARG A 38 -3.40 13.71 -18.78
C ARG A 38 -3.92 14.96 -18.11
N ASP A 39 -5.24 15.08 -18.05
CA ASP A 39 -5.93 16.22 -17.45
C ASP A 39 -6.53 15.79 -16.11
N TRP A 40 -6.05 16.39 -15.04
CA TRP A 40 -6.44 16.05 -13.68
C TRP A 40 -7.24 17.16 -13.03
N THR A 41 -8.37 16.82 -12.47
CA THR A 41 -9.12 17.70 -11.56
C THR A 41 -8.78 17.32 -10.13
N THR A 42 -8.61 18.32 -9.26
CA THR A 42 -8.24 18.10 -7.85
C THR A 42 -9.38 18.53 -6.94
N SER A 43 -9.69 17.71 -5.95
CA SER A 43 -10.59 18.06 -4.85
C SER A 43 -9.95 17.80 -3.49
N GLY A 44 -10.42 18.50 -2.47
CA GLY A 44 -9.89 18.43 -1.11
C GLY A 44 -9.28 19.76 -0.64
N PRO A 45 -8.69 19.83 0.59
CA PRO A 45 -8.57 18.70 1.51
C PRO A 45 -9.93 18.24 2.07
N HIS A 46 -10.27 16.99 1.85
CA HIS A 46 -11.32 16.32 2.64
C HIS A 46 -10.73 15.96 4.00
N LEU A 47 -11.53 15.93 5.05
CA LEU A 47 -11.06 15.64 6.41
C LEU A 47 -9.90 16.56 6.83
N GLY A 48 -10.03 17.88 6.57
CA GLY A 48 -8.98 18.87 6.82
C GLY A 48 -8.48 18.81 8.26
N GLY A 49 -7.15 18.73 8.43
CA GLY A 49 -6.49 18.63 9.74
C GLY A 49 -6.30 17.21 10.26
N TRP A 50 -6.88 16.18 9.62
CA TRP A 50 -6.66 14.78 9.96
C TRP A 50 -5.48 14.22 9.15
N GLU A 51 -4.70 13.35 9.79
CA GLU A 51 -3.73 12.50 9.08
C GLU A 51 -4.48 11.32 8.45
N VAL A 52 -4.25 11.06 7.16
CA VAL A 52 -4.90 9.97 6.42
C VAL A 52 -3.83 8.95 6.03
N TYR A 53 -3.79 7.82 6.74
CA TYR A 53 -2.79 6.77 6.53
C TYR A 53 -3.20 5.75 5.49
N SER A 54 -4.51 5.56 5.31
CA SER A 54 -5.07 4.62 4.34
C SER A 54 -6.32 5.21 3.69
N ALA A 55 -6.50 4.93 2.41
CA ALA A 55 -7.71 5.25 1.67
C ALA A 55 -8.08 4.08 0.77
N LEU A 56 -9.36 3.77 0.68
CA LEU A 56 -9.91 2.70 -0.14
C LEU A 56 -11.15 3.23 -0.88
N GLY A 57 -11.12 3.23 -2.21
CA GLY A 57 -12.31 3.39 -3.04
C GLY A 57 -13.02 2.03 -3.13
N ASP A 58 -14.30 2.00 -2.76
CA ASP A 58 -15.10 0.78 -2.82
C ASP A 58 -15.69 0.64 -4.23
N GLY A 59 -15.11 -0.26 -5.02
CA GLY A 59 -15.52 -0.49 -6.41
C GLY A 59 -16.88 -1.16 -6.58
N HIS A 60 -17.54 -1.62 -5.51
CA HIS A 60 -18.80 -2.36 -5.61
C HIS A 60 -20.06 -1.49 -5.58
N GLN A 61 -20.00 -0.26 -5.06
CA GLN A 61 -21.14 0.64 -5.02
C GLN A 61 -20.72 2.11 -5.12
N GLY A 62 -20.91 2.69 -6.28
CA GLY A 62 -20.85 4.13 -6.50
C GLY A 62 -19.53 4.77 -6.08
N ASP A 63 -19.64 5.91 -5.41
CA ASP A 63 -18.51 6.76 -5.02
C ASP A 63 -18.12 6.61 -3.55
N ARG A 64 -18.21 5.41 -2.99
CA ARG A 64 -17.90 5.15 -1.59
C ARG A 64 -16.39 5.11 -1.35
N ILE A 65 -15.93 5.85 -0.32
CA ILE A 65 -14.52 5.92 0.09
C ILE A 65 -14.44 5.65 1.60
N LEU A 66 -13.54 4.75 2.01
CA LEU A 66 -13.15 4.55 3.41
C LEU A 66 -11.75 5.08 3.64
N THR A 67 -11.51 5.62 4.84
CA THR A 67 -10.19 6.11 5.24
C THR A 67 -9.83 5.69 6.66
N GLY A 68 -8.58 5.29 6.83
CA GLY A 68 -7.93 5.19 8.14
C GLY A 68 -7.31 6.53 8.51
N THR A 69 -7.84 7.18 9.52
CA THR A 69 -7.43 8.53 9.93
C THR A 69 -6.89 8.56 11.35
N SER A 70 -6.09 9.57 11.65
CA SER A 70 -5.65 9.88 13.01
C SER A 70 -5.67 11.39 13.24
N HIS A 71 -5.97 11.80 14.49
CA HIS A 71 -5.92 13.20 14.89
C HIS A 71 -5.32 13.31 16.30
N MET A 72 -4.43 14.29 16.49
CA MET A 72 -3.71 14.46 17.76
C MET A 72 -4.61 14.62 19.00
N ALA A 73 -5.82 15.17 18.82
CA ALA A 73 -6.76 15.39 19.92
C ALA A 73 -7.91 14.36 19.98
N PHE A 74 -8.26 13.73 18.85
CA PHE A 74 -9.42 12.83 18.75
C PHE A 74 -9.04 11.38 18.49
N GLY A 75 -7.73 11.09 18.36
CA GLY A 75 -7.22 9.75 18.12
C GLY A 75 -7.52 9.19 16.74
N PRO A 76 -7.31 7.87 16.57
CA PRO A 76 -7.55 7.16 15.32
C PRO A 76 -9.04 6.89 15.09
N SER A 77 -9.45 6.84 13.83
CA SER A 77 -10.80 6.44 13.43
C SER A 77 -10.86 5.95 11.99
N VAL A 78 -11.85 5.13 11.68
CA VAL A 78 -12.27 4.88 10.29
C VAL A 78 -13.37 5.86 9.93
N ARG A 79 -13.23 6.49 8.78
CA ARG A 79 -14.22 7.41 8.24
C ARG A 79 -14.69 6.96 6.87
N VAL A 80 -15.96 7.25 6.57
CA VAL A 80 -16.59 6.88 5.31
C VAL A 80 -17.24 8.09 4.65
N SER A 81 -17.12 8.15 3.33
CA SER A 81 -17.92 8.99 2.45
C SER A 81 -18.71 8.09 1.51
N GLU A 82 -20.00 8.33 1.36
CA GLU A 82 -20.87 7.60 0.43
C GLU A 82 -21.04 8.35 -0.91
N ASN A 83 -20.40 9.50 -1.07
CA ASN A 83 -20.60 10.41 -2.21
C ASN A 83 -19.29 11.03 -2.72
N GLY A 84 -18.25 10.21 -2.85
CA GLY A 84 -16.99 10.61 -3.48
C GLY A 84 -16.16 11.64 -2.73
N GLY A 85 -16.39 11.78 -1.43
CA GLY A 85 -15.68 12.75 -0.59
C GLY A 85 -16.50 14.01 -0.27
N GLY A 86 -17.74 14.12 -0.77
CA GLY A 86 -18.60 15.29 -0.50
C GLY A 86 -18.97 15.46 0.96
N ASN A 87 -19.31 14.37 1.64
CA ASN A 87 -19.57 14.33 3.08
C ASN A 87 -18.89 13.16 3.73
N TRP A 88 -18.49 13.31 4.99
CA TRP A 88 -17.78 12.29 5.75
C TRP A 88 -18.42 12.04 7.11
N SER A 89 -18.55 10.77 7.48
CA SER A 89 -18.96 10.34 8.81
C SER A 89 -17.90 9.43 9.43
N GLN A 90 -17.82 9.42 10.76
CA GLN A 90 -17.03 8.45 11.48
C GLN A 90 -17.83 7.16 11.61
N ILE A 91 -17.17 6.01 11.44
CA ILE A 91 -17.74 4.71 11.77
C ILE A 91 -17.76 4.57 13.30
N PRO A 92 -18.93 4.45 13.95
CA PRO A 92 -19.00 4.39 15.41
C PRO A 92 -18.35 3.13 15.99
N GLU A 93 -18.51 1.99 15.31
CA GLU A 93 -17.97 0.69 15.70
C GLU A 93 -16.73 0.33 14.88
N GLY A 94 -15.80 1.29 14.74
CA GLY A 94 -14.51 1.10 14.07
C GLY A 94 -13.59 0.13 14.83
N PRO A 95 -12.43 -0.24 14.24
CA PRO A 95 -11.44 -1.10 14.89
C PRO A 95 -11.11 -0.57 16.30
N SER A 96 -11.19 -1.42 17.28
CA SER A 96 -10.85 -1.08 18.68
C SER A 96 -10.45 -2.35 19.43
N TYR A 97 -9.43 -2.23 20.28
CA TYR A 97 -9.08 -3.30 21.21
C TYR A 97 -10.04 -3.34 22.40
N SER A 98 -10.25 -4.52 22.97
CA SER A 98 -10.97 -4.64 24.22
C SER A 98 -10.20 -3.98 25.36
N ALA A 99 -10.90 -3.51 26.38
CA ALA A 99 -10.25 -2.87 27.54
C ALA A 99 -9.31 -3.83 28.29
N GLU A 100 -9.58 -5.14 28.22
CA GLU A 100 -8.79 -6.18 28.88
C GLU A 100 -7.53 -6.56 28.10
N SER A 101 -7.42 -6.18 26.82
CA SER A 101 -6.28 -6.55 25.98
C SER A 101 -4.96 -5.91 26.42
N GLY A 102 -5.05 -4.73 27.05
CA GLY A 102 -3.90 -3.90 27.40
C GLY A 102 -3.24 -3.20 26.19
N PHE A 103 -3.82 -3.31 24.98
CA PHE A 103 -3.32 -2.65 23.78
C PHE A 103 -4.06 -1.33 23.53
N THR A 104 -3.36 -0.40 22.89
CA THR A 104 -3.92 0.88 22.46
C THR A 104 -3.88 0.96 20.95
N LEU A 105 -5.01 1.29 20.32
CA LEU A 105 -5.04 1.58 18.88
C LEU A 105 -4.53 3.00 18.65
N ASN A 106 -3.40 3.13 18.00
CA ASN A 106 -2.76 4.42 17.73
C ASN A 106 -3.05 4.95 16.32
N ARG A 107 -3.13 4.05 15.32
CA ARG A 107 -3.38 4.40 13.91
C ARG A 107 -4.03 3.23 13.19
N VAL A 108 -4.85 3.55 12.18
CA VAL A 108 -5.30 2.58 11.17
C VAL A 108 -4.39 2.74 9.96
N TRP A 109 -3.44 1.81 9.80
CA TRP A 109 -2.40 1.89 8.77
C TRP A 109 -2.85 1.40 7.40
N GLN A 110 -3.72 0.39 7.37
CA GLN A 110 -4.23 -0.19 6.13
C GLN A 110 -5.72 -0.49 6.26
N ILE A 111 -6.44 -0.26 5.18
CA ILE A 111 -7.77 -0.83 4.94
C ILE A 111 -7.71 -1.44 3.55
N VAL A 112 -8.00 -2.74 3.44
CA VAL A 112 -8.00 -3.46 2.17
C VAL A 112 -9.30 -4.24 2.00
N PRO A 113 -9.79 -4.45 0.75
CA PRO A 113 -10.89 -5.35 0.51
C PRO A 113 -10.51 -6.78 0.85
N GLY A 114 -11.49 -7.58 1.19
CA GLY A 114 -11.39 -9.03 1.29
C GLY A 114 -11.24 -9.68 -0.09
N HIS A 115 -11.32 -11.00 -0.12
CA HIS A 115 -11.30 -11.74 -1.37
C HIS A 115 -12.55 -11.39 -2.23
N PRO A 116 -12.45 -11.35 -3.57
CA PRO A 116 -13.60 -11.02 -4.44
C PRO A 116 -14.85 -11.89 -4.25
N SER A 117 -14.72 -13.11 -3.73
CA SER A 117 -15.86 -13.97 -3.35
C SER A 117 -16.57 -13.50 -2.06
N GLU A 118 -15.99 -12.56 -1.33
CA GLU A 118 -16.50 -12.01 -0.07
C GLU A 118 -16.57 -10.47 -0.15
N PRO A 119 -17.41 -9.91 -1.03
CA PRO A 119 -17.38 -8.48 -1.38
C PRO A 119 -17.69 -7.52 -0.21
N ASP A 120 -18.35 -8.00 0.83
CA ASP A 120 -18.64 -7.22 2.03
C ASP A 120 -17.53 -7.29 3.09
N THR A 121 -16.49 -8.09 2.85
CA THR A 121 -15.38 -8.28 3.79
C THR A 121 -14.29 -7.23 3.54
N LEU A 122 -13.84 -6.59 4.62
CA LEU A 122 -12.69 -5.69 4.65
C LEU A 122 -11.75 -6.10 5.79
N PHE A 123 -10.47 -5.82 5.61
CA PHE A 123 -9.48 -5.98 6.68
C PHE A 123 -8.82 -4.65 7.01
N ALA A 124 -8.51 -4.44 8.30
CA ALA A 124 -7.78 -3.27 8.78
C ALA A 124 -6.56 -3.69 9.60
N GLY A 125 -5.39 -3.21 9.18
CA GLY A 125 -4.13 -3.33 9.91
C GLY A 125 -3.88 -2.07 10.72
N VAL A 126 -3.52 -2.22 11.99
CA VAL A 126 -3.41 -1.11 12.92
C VAL A 126 -2.05 -1.04 13.63
N GLU A 127 -1.80 0.05 14.31
CA GLU A 127 -0.80 0.26 15.34
C GLU A 127 -1.55 0.51 16.67
N GLU A 128 -1.21 -0.17 17.70
CA GLU A 128 -0.24 -1.21 17.97
C GLU A 128 -0.62 -2.50 17.21
N ALA A 129 0.36 -3.20 16.60
CA ALA A 129 0.07 -4.20 15.58
C ALA A 129 -1.05 -5.20 15.94
N GLY A 130 -2.11 -5.15 15.18
CA GLY A 130 -3.26 -6.05 15.21
C GLY A 130 -3.99 -6.02 13.87
N LEU A 131 -4.81 -7.04 13.65
CA LEU A 131 -5.62 -7.20 12.45
C LEU A 131 -7.09 -7.26 12.82
N PHE A 132 -7.90 -6.47 12.13
CA PHE A 132 -9.34 -6.43 12.30
C PHE A 132 -10.05 -6.81 11.01
N VAL A 133 -11.20 -7.45 11.12
CA VAL A 133 -12.06 -7.81 10.00
C VAL A 133 -13.43 -7.15 10.16
N SER A 134 -13.96 -6.63 9.07
CA SER A 134 -15.36 -6.27 8.91
C SER A 134 -16.00 -7.23 7.91
N ARG A 135 -17.25 -7.63 8.15
CA ARG A 135 -18.04 -8.48 7.22
C ARG A 135 -19.30 -7.78 6.73
N ASP A 136 -19.38 -6.47 6.96
CA ASP A 136 -20.50 -5.58 6.65
C ASP A 136 -20.02 -4.28 6.01
N ARG A 137 -18.98 -4.38 5.18
CA ARG A 137 -18.39 -3.26 4.43
C ARG A 137 -17.86 -2.14 5.32
N GLY A 138 -17.35 -2.48 6.50
CA GLY A 138 -16.70 -1.55 7.41
C GLY A 138 -17.65 -0.87 8.39
N ALA A 139 -18.92 -1.28 8.49
CA ALA A 139 -19.85 -0.73 9.47
C ALA A 139 -19.47 -1.15 10.90
N THR A 140 -19.08 -2.42 11.08
CA THR A 140 -18.56 -2.95 12.34
C THR A 140 -17.26 -3.71 12.12
N TRP A 141 -16.42 -3.81 13.16
CA TRP A 141 -15.11 -4.45 13.09
C TRP A 141 -14.89 -5.36 14.29
N ALA A 142 -14.29 -6.52 14.03
CA ALA A 142 -13.87 -7.48 15.04
C ALA A 142 -12.37 -7.76 14.93
N GLU A 143 -11.70 -7.92 16.07
CA GLU A 143 -10.29 -8.31 16.09
C GLU A 143 -10.12 -9.77 15.68
N LEU A 144 -9.14 -10.07 14.81
CA LEU A 144 -8.61 -11.41 14.59
C LEU A 144 -7.51 -11.67 15.64
N ASP A 145 -7.93 -11.95 16.85
CA ASP A 145 -7.11 -11.92 18.06
C ASP A 145 -6.05 -13.04 18.14
N ALA A 146 -6.16 -14.06 17.31
CA ALA A 146 -5.12 -15.08 17.21
C ALA A 146 -3.74 -14.50 16.82
N LEU A 147 -3.73 -13.39 16.08
CA LEU A 147 -2.48 -12.68 15.75
C LEU A 147 -1.92 -11.94 16.96
N THR A 148 -2.73 -11.18 17.69
CA THR A 148 -2.28 -10.45 18.89
C THR A 148 -1.98 -11.38 20.07
N LYS A 149 -2.57 -12.58 20.09
CA LYS A 149 -2.30 -13.65 21.05
C LYS A 149 -1.21 -14.63 20.59
N HIS A 150 -0.53 -14.34 19.47
CA HIS A 150 0.51 -15.23 18.94
C HIS A 150 1.59 -15.53 20.02
N PRO A 151 2.09 -16.77 20.11
CA PRO A 151 3.06 -17.15 21.16
C PRO A 151 4.30 -16.28 21.20
N THR A 152 4.71 -15.68 20.07
CA THR A 152 5.87 -14.78 19.98
C THR A 152 5.58 -13.35 20.45
N ARG A 153 4.33 -13.00 20.78
CA ARG A 153 3.91 -11.60 21.07
C ARG A 153 4.79 -10.90 22.09
N ALA A 154 5.24 -11.60 23.11
CA ALA A 154 6.12 -11.05 24.14
C ALA A 154 7.49 -10.61 23.59
N GLY A 155 7.89 -11.09 22.41
CA GLY A 155 9.12 -10.71 21.70
C GLY A 155 8.94 -9.62 20.64
N TRP A 156 7.73 -9.05 20.51
CA TRP A 156 7.49 -7.99 19.52
C TRP A 156 7.93 -6.63 20.05
N PHE A 157 8.68 -5.91 19.24
CA PHE A 157 9.15 -4.56 19.57
C PHE A 157 8.89 -3.60 18.43
N PRO A 158 8.56 -2.34 18.73
CA PRO A 158 8.36 -1.32 17.71
C PRO A 158 9.68 -0.97 17.03
N GLY A 159 9.62 -0.74 15.72
CA GLY A 159 10.65 -0.01 15.00
C GLY A 159 10.57 1.50 15.25
N ALA A 160 11.44 2.28 14.63
CA ALA A 160 11.42 3.74 14.74
C ALA A 160 10.11 4.39 14.23
N GLY A 161 9.32 3.68 13.43
CA GLY A 161 8.01 4.11 12.92
C GLY A 161 6.81 3.56 13.68
N GLY A 162 7.02 2.90 14.83
CA GLY A 162 5.99 2.19 15.58
C GLY A 162 5.91 0.70 15.23
N MET A 163 5.09 -0.02 15.98
CA MET A 163 4.77 -1.43 15.72
C MET A 163 3.47 -1.48 14.90
N CYS A 164 3.58 -1.30 13.60
CA CYS A 164 2.43 -1.18 12.72
C CYS A 164 2.28 -2.39 11.80
N LEU A 165 1.06 -2.92 11.73
CA LEU A 165 0.63 -3.84 10.70
C LEU A 165 0.22 -3.02 9.47
N HIS A 166 1.13 -2.91 8.50
CA HIS A 166 1.01 -2.01 7.36
C HIS A 166 0.84 -2.72 6.02
N THR A 167 0.96 -4.04 5.98
CA THR A 167 0.73 -4.81 4.76
C THR A 167 -0.22 -5.96 5.06
N ILE A 168 -1.26 -6.08 4.25
CA ILE A 168 -2.22 -7.19 4.25
C ILE A 168 -2.34 -7.65 2.80
N LEU A 169 -2.02 -8.90 2.53
CA LEU A 169 -2.14 -9.53 1.22
C LEU A 169 -3.06 -10.74 1.33
N ILE A 170 -4.01 -10.86 0.42
CA ILE A 170 -4.96 -11.97 0.36
C ILE A 170 -4.66 -12.75 -0.91
N HIS A 171 -4.58 -14.07 -0.80
CA HIS A 171 -4.33 -14.93 -1.93
C HIS A 171 -5.53 -14.87 -2.91
N PRO A 172 -5.34 -14.58 -4.20
CA PRO A 172 -6.43 -14.33 -5.13
C PRO A 172 -7.34 -15.54 -5.40
N ASP A 173 -6.83 -16.77 -5.18
CA ASP A 173 -7.59 -18.02 -5.42
C ASP A 173 -7.98 -18.72 -4.11
N ASN A 174 -7.59 -18.16 -2.94
CA ASN A 174 -7.88 -18.79 -1.65
C ASN A 174 -8.13 -17.73 -0.57
N PRO A 175 -9.39 -17.40 -0.25
CA PRO A 175 -9.74 -16.39 0.75
C PRO A 175 -9.24 -16.71 2.17
N GLN A 176 -8.91 -17.97 2.45
CA GLN A 176 -8.40 -18.39 3.76
C GLN A 176 -6.89 -18.11 3.92
N ARG A 177 -6.17 -17.87 2.81
CA ARG A 177 -4.74 -17.60 2.87
C ARG A 177 -4.47 -16.09 2.82
N MET A 178 -3.77 -15.62 3.85
CA MET A 178 -3.36 -14.22 3.95
C MET A 178 -1.94 -14.11 4.48
N TRP A 179 -1.27 -13.03 4.08
CA TRP A 179 0.01 -12.62 4.67
C TRP A 179 -0.12 -11.23 5.27
N VAL A 180 0.52 -11.02 6.39
CA VAL A 180 0.64 -9.70 6.99
C VAL A 180 2.10 -9.34 7.22
N GLY A 181 2.44 -8.07 7.00
CA GLY A 181 3.75 -7.49 7.28
C GLY A 181 3.65 -6.50 8.42
N ILE A 182 4.47 -6.74 9.45
CA ILE A 182 4.49 -5.94 10.68
C ILE A 182 5.89 -5.33 10.85
N SER A 183 5.95 -4.01 10.99
CA SER A 183 7.19 -3.25 11.17
C SER A 183 7.96 -3.73 12.39
N ALA A 184 9.25 -4.08 12.20
CA ALA A 184 10.20 -4.62 13.16
C ALA A 184 9.82 -5.95 13.84
N VAL A 185 8.75 -6.61 13.37
CA VAL A 185 8.29 -7.91 13.87
C VAL A 185 8.49 -9.01 12.83
N GLY A 186 7.99 -8.81 11.60
CA GLY A 186 8.18 -9.76 10.52
C GLY A 186 6.95 -10.01 9.67
N VAL A 187 7.01 -11.08 8.90
CA VAL A 187 5.95 -11.62 8.07
C VAL A 187 5.24 -12.75 8.82
N PHE A 188 3.92 -12.71 8.78
CA PHE A 188 3.07 -13.81 9.27
C PHE A 188 2.14 -14.26 8.15
N ARG A 189 1.80 -15.55 8.17
CA ARG A 189 0.83 -16.14 7.24
C ARG A 189 -0.21 -16.95 7.98
N THR A 190 -1.43 -16.86 7.52
CA THR A 190 -2.53 -17.77 7.84
C THR A 190 -2.95 -18.56 6.61
N ASP A 191 -3.46 -19.76 6.80
CA ASP A 191 -4.08 -20.62 5.78
C ASP A 191 -5.54 -20.99 6.16
N ASP A 192 -6.08 -20.41 7.23
CA ASP A 192 -7.39 -20.71 7.82
C ASP A 192 -8.22 -19.44 8.12
N GLY A 193 -7.98 -18.36 7.40
CA GLY A 193 -8.75 -17.12 7.54
C GLY A 193 -8.43 -16.29 8.78
N GLY A 194 -7.29 -16.55 9.41
CA GLY A 194 -6.81 -15.80 10.57
C GLY A 194 -7.09 -16.49 11.91
N GLU A 195 -7.56 -17.75 11.90
CA GLU A 195 -7.73 -18.54 13.14
C GLU A 195 -6.38 -18.93 13.74
N THR A 196 -5.38 -19.23 12.89
CA THR A 196 -4.00 -19.44 13.31
C THR A 196 -3.02 -18.70 12.42
N TRP A 197 -1.87 -18.35 13.00
CA TRP A 197 -0.80 -17.65 12.30
C TRP A 197 0.54 -18.32 12.54
N ARG A 198 1.42 -18.28 11.54
CA ARG A 198 2.80 -18.71 11.64
C ARG A 198 3.74 -17.65 11.13
N THR A 199 4.93 -17.58 11.68
CA THR A 199 6.00 -16.71 11.21
C THR A 199 6.55 -17.21 9.87
N CYS A 200 6.90 -16.29 8.96
CA CYS A 200 7.40 -16.57 7.62
C CYS A 200 8.62 -15.70 7.31
N ASN A 201 9.71 -15.87 8.06
CA ASN A 201 10.88 -14.99 8.04
C ASN A 201 12.18 -15.71 7.64
N GLU A 202 12.13 -16.96 7.18
CA GLU A 202 13.31 -17.72 6.80
C GLU A 202 14.05 -17.04 5.64
N GLY A 203 15.37 -16.94 5.75
CA GLY A 203 16.23 -16.26 4.76
C GLY A 203 16.39 -14.76 4.97
N LEU A 204 15.65 -14.13 5.91
CA LEU A 204 15.81 -12.72 6.24
C LEU A 204 16.86 -12.53 7.36
N ALA A 205 17.63 -11.44 7.27
CA ALA A 205 18.51 -11.03 8.35
C ALA A 205 17.73 -10.30 9.46
N ARG A 206 17.98 -10.66 10.72
CA ARG A 206 17.32 -10.02 11.87
C ARG A 206 17.86 -8.62 12.11
N VAL A 207 16.97 -7.70 12.44
CA VAL A 207 17.34 -6.38 12.95
C VAL A 207 17.53 -6.50 14.47
N PRO A 208 18.65 -6.04 15.04
CA PRO A 208 18.93 -6.14 16.48
C PRO A 208 18.09 -5.13 17.26
N VAL A 209 16.79 -5.41 17.43
CA VAL A 209 15.85 -4.60 18.22
C VAL A 209 15.21 -5.45 19.31
N GLY A 210 15.09 -4.88 20.50
CA GLY A 210 14.36 -5.49 21.61
C GLY A 210 14.96 -6.79 22.16
N THR A 211 14.13 -7.58 22.85
CA THR A 211 14.51 -8.90 23.39
C THR A 211 14.58 -9.92 22.25
N PRO A 212 15.70 -10.63 22.07
CA PRO A 212 15.84 -11.56 20.96
C PRO A 212 14.85 -12.73 21.08
N HIS A 213 13.98 -12.88 20.11
CA HIS A 213 13.15 -14.07 19.91
C HIS A 213 13.53 -14.69 18.54
N PRO A 214 13.71 -16.02 18.44
CA PRO A 214 14.23 -16.64 17.22
C PRO A 214 13.36 -16.42 15.98
N GLU A 215 12.06 -16.24 16.14
CA GLU A 215 11.09 -16.17 15.03
C GLU A 215 10.67 -14.75 14.65
N VAL A 216 11.00 -13.71 15.43
CA VAL A 216 10.60 -12.33 15.18
C VAL A 216 11.77 -11.35 15.31
N GLY A 217 11.56 -10.08 15.02
CA GLY A 217 12.61 -9.08 14.97
C GLY A 217 13.07 -8.79 13.54
N TYR A 218 12.14 -8.89 12.59
CA TYR A 218 12.37 -8.68 11.15
C TYR A 218 11.62 -7.42 10.68
N CYS A 219 12.36 -6.45 10.14
CA CYS A 219 11.78 -5.14 9.84
C CYS A 219 11.27 -5.06 8.39
N VAL A 220 10.05 -5.52 8.18
CA VAL A 220 9.35 -5.41 6.90
C VAL A 220 8.97 -3.96 6.64
N HIS A 221 9.17 -3.46 5.42
CA HIS A 221 8.75 -2.14 5.01
C HIS A 221 7.50 -2.18 4.10
N LYS A 222 7.49 -3.04 3.10
CA LYS A 222 6.32 -3.29 2.24
C LYS A 222 6.44 -4.63 1.55
N MET A 223 5.31 -5.32 1.35
CA MET A 223 5.22 -6.52 0.51
C MET A 223 4.16 -6.35 -0.56
N VAL A 224 4.35 -7.03 -1.69
CA VAL A 224 3.39 -7.13 -2.79
C VAL A 224 3.37 -8.56 -3.34
N LEU A 225 2.20 -8.98 -3.86
CA LEU A 225 2.03 -10.25 -4.56
C LEU A 225 2.33 -10.09 -6.04
N ASN A 226 2.96 -11.09 -6.64
CA ASN A 226 3.05 -11.18 -8.10
C ASN A 226 1.64 -11.46 -8.66
N PRO A 227 1.15 -10.68 -9.60
CA PRO A 227 -0.21 -10.85 -10.14
C PRO A 227 -0.43 -12.14 -10.94
N ASP A 228 0.65 -12.72 -11.49
CA ASP A 228 0.58 -13.93 -12.31
C ASP A 228 0.87 -15.23 -11.53
N ASP A 229 1.54 -15.10 -10.38
CA ASP A 229 1.88 -16.23 -9.49
C ASP A 229 1.73 -15.80 -8.03
N PRO A 230 0.60 -16.10 -7.41
CA PRO A 230 0.31 -15.67 -6.04
C PRO A 230 1.16 -16.37 -4.96
N ASN A 231 2.00 -17.34 -5.31
CA ASN A 231 3.02 -17.87 -4.41
C ASN A 231 4.33 -17.06 -4.48
N THR A 232 4.48 -16.20 -5.48
CA THR A 232 5.61 -15.27 -5.58
C THR A 232 5.28 -13.93 -4.93
N LEU A 233 6.06 -13.55 -3.93
CA LEU A 233 5.97 -12.29 -3.22
C LEU A 233 7.27 -11.51 -3.35
N TYR A 234 7.15 -10.19 -3.35
CA TYR A 234 8.30 -9.26 -3.30
C TYR A 234 8.22 -8.39 -2.06
N MET A 235 9.37 -8.05 -1.51
CA MET A 235 9.44 -7.27 -0.28
C MET A 235 10.57 -6.24 -0.32
N GLN A 236 10.24 -4.97 -0.04
CA GLN A 236 11.21 -4.04 0.50
C GLN A 236 11.37 -4.33 1.99
N TYR A 237 12.54 -4.67 2.37
CA TYR A 237 12.95 -4.98 3.72
C TYR A 237 13.92 -3.90 4.25
N HIS A 238 14.15 -3.83 5.55
CA HIS A 238 15.12 -2.88 6.13
C HIS A 238 16.52 -3.05 5.57
N GLN A 239 16.91 -4.29 5.33
CA GLN A 239 18.23 -4.67 4.84
C GLN A 239 18.12 -5.34 3.47
N GLY A 240 17.54 -4.61 2.51
CA GLY A 240 17.51 -5.05 1.13
C GLY A 240 16.13 -5.27 0.51
N VAL A 241 16.15 -5.91 -0.65
CA VAL A 241 14.96 -6.26 -1.43
C VAL A 241 14.93 -7.76 -1.64
N PHE A 242 13.82 -8.39 -1.31
CA PHE A 242 13.70 -9.84 -1.28
C PHE A 242 12.54 -10.34 -2.14
N GLN A 243 12.67 -11.59 -2.58
CA GLN A 243 11.63 -12.36 -3.25
C GLN A 243 11.43 -13.69 -2.53
N SER A 244 10.19 -14.17 -2.51
CA SER A 244 9.81 -15.52 -2.17
C SER A 244 9.09 -16.13 -3.38
N ASN A 245 9.30 -17.42 -3.66
CA ASN A 245 8.61 -18.17 -4.72
C ASN A 245 7.75 -19.31 -4.15
N ASP A 246 7.57 -19.36 -2.84
CA ASP A 246 6.95 -20.48 -2.12
C ASP A 246 5.89 -20.00 -1.10
N GLY A 247 5.29 -18.83 -1.34
CA GLY A 247 4.27 -18.28 -0.47
C GLY A 247 4.81 -17.79 0.86
N ALA A 248 5.99 -17.19 0.84
CA ALA A 248 6.73 -16.66 1.98
C ALA A 248 7.31 -17.73 2.93
N GLU A 249 7.45 -19.00 2.51
CA GLU A 249 8.16 -19.99 3.33
C GLU A 249 9.64 -19.59 3.48
N SER A 250 10.25 -19.12 2.38
CA SER A 250 11.63 -18.64 2.36
C SER A 250 11.80 -17.39 1.49
N TRP A 251 12.81 -16.59 1.83
CA TRP A 251 13.14 -15.34 1.15
C TRP A 251 14.59 -15.36 0.67
N PHE A 252 14.83 -14.79 -0.52
CA PHE A 252 16.15 -14.59 -1.08
C PHE A 252 16.30 -13.18 -1.65
N PRO A 253 17.51 -12.58 -1.62
CA PRO A 253 17.72 -11.22 -2.09
C PRO A 253 17.63 -11.09 -3.61
N ILE A 254 17.05 -9.98 -4.09
CA ILE A 254 16.95 -9.59 -5.51
C ILE A 254 17.46 -8.16 -5.69
N GLU A 255 18.72 -7.89 -5.41
CA GLU A 255 19.29 -6.55 -5.29
C GLU A 255 20.20 -6.15 -6.44
N ASN A 256 20.40 -7.05 -7.43
CA ASN A 256 21.29 -6.80 -8.55
C ASN A 256 20.95 -5.48 -9.28
N GLY A 257 21.90 -4.54 -9.31
CA GLY A 257 21.71 -3.23 -9.92
C GLY A 257 21.24 -2.11 -9.00
N LEU A 258 20.79 -2.42 -7.78
CA LEU A 258 20.45 -1.39 -6.80
C LEU A 258 21.69 -0.79 -6.13
N PRO A 259 21.67 0.50 -5.80
CA PRO A 259 22.71 1.11 -4.99
C PRO A 259 22.55 0.69 -3.53
N GLY A 260 23.64 0.24 -2.89
CA GLY A 260 23.66 -0.11 -1.48
C GLY A 260 23.62 1.09 -0.53
N ASP A 261 23.37 0.83 0.75
CA ASP A 261 23.47 1.83 1.83
C ASP A 261 24.91 2.36 1.94
N ARG A 262 25.08 3.68 1.94
CA ARG A 262 26.41 4.31 2.00
C ARG A 262 26.97 4.44 3.40
N ILE A 263 26.14 4.41 4.43
CA ILE A 263 26.54 4.67 5.82
C ILE A 263 26.72 3.36 6.56
N SER A 264 25.82 2.41 6.38
CA SER A 264 25.89 1.08 6.96
C SER A 264 26.76 0.16 6.10
N ALA A 265 28.05 0.46 6.01
CA ALA A 265 28.99 -0.29 5.19
C ALA A 265 29.09 -1.79 5.56
N GLU A 266 28.72 -2.16 6.78
CA GLU A 266 28.68 -3.56 7.24
C GLU A 266 27.50 -4.35 6.63
N LEU A 267 26.43 -3.67 6.22
CA LEU A 267 25.25 -4.32 5.63
C LEU A 267 25.20 -4.11 4.12
N GLY A 268 25.65 -2.97 3.59
CA GLY A 268 25.75 -2.67 2.14
C GLY A 268 24.44 -2.78 1.36
N ALA A 269 23.37 -3.25 2.00
CA ALA A 269 22.11 -3.58 1.39
C ALA A 269 21.31 -2.32 1.03
N PRO A 270 20.55 -2.32 -0.08
CA PRO A 270 19.68 -1.21 -0.47
C PRO A 270 18.61 -0.93 0.59
N PHE A 271 18.45 0.33 0.98
CA PHE A 271 17.42 0.76 1.92
C PHE A 271 16.33 1.57 1.19
N GLY A 272 15.08 1.33 1.51
CA GLY A 272 13.93 2.03 0.97
C GLY A 272 12.65 1.70 1.74
N PHE A 273 11.51 2.30 1.35
CA PHE A 273 10.23 2.02 2.00
C PHE A 273 9.21 1.34 1.09
N PRO A 274 8.88 1.89 -0.11
CA PRO A 274 7.87 1.31 -0.96
C PRO A 274 8.45 0.24 -1.90
N ILE A 275 7.60 -0.69 -2.27
CA ILE A 275 7.72 -1.51 -3.48
C ILE A 275 6.34 -1.67 -4.09
N ALA A 276 6.24 -1.62 -5.41
CA ALA A 276 5.00 -1.86 -6.14
C ALA A 276 5.24 -2.79 -7.32
N VAL A 277 4.21 -3.50 -7.73
CA VAL A 277 4.23 -4.41 -8.88
C VAL A 277 3.09 -4.07 -9.83
N SER A 278 3.38 -4.00 -11.13
CA SER A 278 2.37 -3.84 -12.17
C SER A 278 1.66 -5.18 -12.48
N ARG A 279 0.53 -5.12 -13.18
CA ARG A 279 -0.13 -6.33 -13.70
C ARG A 279 0.76 -7.15 -14.63
N SER A 280 1.66 -6.50 -15.36
CA SER A 280 2.64 -7.16 -16.21
C SER A 280 3.83 -7.77 -15.45
N GLY A 281 3.90 -7.58 -14.12
CA GLY A 281 4.98 -8.13 -13.27
C GLY A 281 6.23 -7.25 -13.18
N ASP A 282 6.17 -6.01 -13.67
CA ASP A 282 7.26 -5.04 -13.49
C ASP A 282 7.24 -4.48 -12.07
N LEU A 283 8.39 -4.38 -11.45
CA LEU A 283 8.58 -3.89 -10.09
C LEU A 283 9.15 -2.46 -10.07
N PHE A 284 8.75 -1.67 -9.05
CA PHE A 284 9.23 -0.30 -8.85
C PHE A 284 9.51 -0.03 -7.37
N LEU A 285 10.59 0.73 -7.11
CA LEU A 285 10.96 1.17 -5.77
C LEU A 285 11.84 2.42 -5.80
N PHE A 286 12.18 2.93 -4.62
CA PHE A 286 13.05 4.10 -4.40
C PHE A 286 14.17 3.76 -3.42
N PRO A 287 15.41 3.54 -3.88
CA PRO A 287 16.56 3.43 -2.98
C PRO A 287 16.86 4.77 -2.31
N LEU A 288 17.02 4.75 -1.00
CA LEU A 288 17.41 5.92 -0.22
C LEU A 288 18.92 5.92 0.06
N GLU A 289 19.43 7.05 0.53
CA GLU A 289 20.85 7.23 0.86
C GLU A 289 21.31 6.23 1.92
N SER A 290 20.51 6.11 2.98
CA SER A 290 20.77 5.16 4.08
C SER A 290 19.55 4.96 4.99
N SER A 291 19.64 3.96 5.84
CA SER A 291 18.67 3.71 6.91
C SER A 291 18.61 4.84 7.96
N GLU A 292 19.65 5.64 8.10
CA GLU A 292 19.72 6.76 9.02
C GLU A 292 19.19 8.05 8.40
N GLN A 293 19.68 8.43 7.22
CA GLN A 293 19.34 9.70 6.60
C GLN A 293 17.94 9.68 5.97
N ARG A 294 17.54 8.56 5.38
CA ARG A 294 16.20 8.33 4.80
C ARG A 294 15.79 9.38 3.76
N THR A 295 16.75 9.85 2.97
CA THR A 295 16.55 10.80 1.88
C THR A 295 16.92 10.18 0.55
N MET A 296 16.44 10.77 -0.54
CA MET A 296 16.86 10.37 -1.88
C MET A 296 18.36 10.50 -2.06
N ARG A 297 18.93 9.49 -2.70
CA ARG A 297 20.37 9.40 -2.93
C ARG A 297 20.88 10.59 -3.77
N ASP A 298 21.94 11.26 -3.30
CA ASP A 298 22.50 12.47 -3.94
C ASP A 298 21.45 13.58 -4.17
N GLY A 299 20.33 13.57 -3.43
CA GLY A 299 19.19 14.46 -3.65
C GLY A 299 18.47 14.23 -4.98
N ARG A 300 18.69 13.10 -5.67
CA ARG A 300 18.06 12.80 -6.97
C ARG A 300 16.86 11.89 -6.81
N LEU A 301 15.71 12.35 -7.27
CA LEU A 301 14.46 11.59 -7.22
C LEU A 301 14.42 10.55 -8.36
N ILE A 302 15.15 9.45 -8.17
CA ILE A 302 15.28 8.38 -9.16
C ILE A 302 14.38 7.20 -8.78
N VAL A 303 13.54 6.81 -9.73
CA VAL A 303 12.76 5.58 -9.66
C VAL A 303 13.58 4.44 -10.22
N TYR A 304 13.66 3.33 -9.51
CA TYR A 304 14.25 2.10 -10.02
C TYR A 304 13.15 1.11 -10.40
N GLY A 305 13.33 0.45 -11.52
CA GLY A 305 12.44 -0.59 -12.01
C GLY A 305 13.19 -1.89 -12.31
N MET A 306 12.54 -3.02 -12.10
CA MET A 306 12.97 -4.32 -12.60
C MET A 306 11.87 -4.86 -13.50
N ARG A 307 12.16 -5.00 -14.79
CA ARG A 307 11.20 -5.50 -15.77
C ARG A 307 10.97 -6.99 -15.61
N ARG A 308 9.77 -7.45 -15.87
CA ARG A 308 9.42 -8.87 -15.82
C ARG A 308 10.45 -9.72 -16.59
N GLY A 309 10.94 -10.77 -15.94
CA GLY A 309 11.94 -11.67 -16.52
C GLY A 309 13.38 -11.14 -16.49
N SER A 310 13.60 -9.93 -15.96
CA SER A 310 14.94 -9.41 -15.64
C SER A 310 15.32 -9.85 -14.22
N ASP A 311 16.62 -10.02 -13.99
CA ASP A 311 17.22 -10.20 -12.69
C ASP A 311 17.93 -8.92 -12.18
N ARG A 312 17.70 -7.78 -12.89
CA ARG A 312 18.42 -6.54 -12.64
C ARG A 312 17.49 -5.35 -12.50
N TRP A 313 17.75 -4.54 -11.49
CA TRP A 313 17.16 -3.23 -11.31
C TRP A 313 17.92 -2.17 -12.13
N GLU A 314 17.17 -1.27 -12.73
CA GLU A 314 17.72 -0.15 -13.50
C GLU A 314 16.99 1.15 -13.11
N PRO A 315 17.67 2.31 -13.18
CA PRO A 315 16.98 3.59 -13.10
C PRO A 315 16.06 3.75 -14.32
N VAL A 316 14.76 3.87 -14.07
CA VAL A 316 13.75 4.03 -15.13
C VAL A 316 13.23 5.46 -15.26
N GLY A 317 13.61 6.36 -14.34
CA GLY A 317 13.29 7.77 -14.45
C GLY A 317 14.04 8.60 -13.42
N ASP A 318 14.61 9.72 -13.85
CA ASP A 318 15.01 10.82 -12.99
C ASP A 318 13.90 11.88 -13.08
N VAL A 319 13.06 11.89 -12.07
CA VAL A 319 11.74 12.56 -12.14
C VAL A 319 11.87 14.09 -12.25
N VAL A 320 12.90 14.66 -11.59
CA VAL A 320 13.20 16.10 -11.59
C VAL A 320 14.72 16.29 -11.62
N PRO A 321 15.36 16.08 -12.79
CA PRO A 321 16.83 15.97 -12.91
C PRO A 321 17.58 17.23 -12.46
N ASP A 322 16.99 18.40 -12.62
CA ASP A 322 17.62 19.69 -12.36
C ASP A 322 17.33 20.26 -10.98
N GLU A 323 16.55 19.54 -10.15
CA GLU A 323 16.13 20.02 -8.85
C GLU A 323 16.48 19.01 -7.74
N PRO A 324 17.41 19.35 -6.82
CA PRO A 324 17.69 18.47 -5.68
C PRO A 324 16.45 18.23 -4.80
N ARG A 325 16.21 16.97 -4.44
CA ARG A 325 15.08 16.52 -3.63
C ARG A 325 15.56 15.70 -2.43
N HIS A 326 15.70 16.33 -1.28
CA HIS A 326 16.03 15.65 -0.02
C HIS A 326 14.76 15.15 0.68
N VAL A 327 14.08 14.21 0.03
CA VAL A 327 12.79 13.67 0.42
C VAL A 327 12.84 12.16 0.52
N SER A 328 11.75 11.55 1.01
CA SER A 328 11.48 10.12 0.91
C SER A 328 10.13 9.88 0.23
N VAL A 329 9.95 8.69 -0.31
CA VAL A 329 8.64 8.12 -0.64
C VAL A 329 8.32 7.08 0.41
N LEU A 330 7.18 7.23 1.11
CA LEU A 330 6.79 6.33 2.19
C LEU A 330 6.21 5.03 1.65
N ARG A 331 6.11 4.00 2.51
CA ARG A 331 5.74 2.63 2.13
C ARG A 331 4.43 2.48 1.36
N ASP A 332 3.43 3.31 1.66
CA ASP A 332 2.12 3.31 1.00
C ASP A 332 1.93 4.48 0.02
N ALA A 333 2.98 5.25 -0.22
CA ALA A 333 2.96 6.41 -1.10
C ALA A 333 3.43 6.11 -2.53
N LEU A 334 3.45 4.83 -2.95
CA LEU A 334 3.69 4.36 -4.31
C LEU A 334 2.57 3.39 -4.70
N THR A 335 2.00 3.58 -5.89
CA THR A 335 0.96 2.69 -6.45
C THR A 335 1.03 2.64 -7.96
N ILE A 336 0.44 1.61 -8.55
CA ILE A 336 0.35 1.40 -10.00
C ILE A 336 -1.12 1.12 -10.34
N ASP A 337 -1.61 1.67 -11.45
CA ASP A 337 -2.96 1.38 -11.91
C ASP A 337 -3.03 0.07 -12.73
N SER A 338 -4.24 -0.33 -13.09
CA SER A 338 -4.49 -1.56 -13.85
C SER A 338 -4.74 -1.33 -15.33
N LEU A 339 -4.52 -0.12 -15.85
CA LEU A 339 -4.71 0.20 -17.26
C LEU A 339 -3.51 -0.22 -18.11
N GLU A 340 -3.66 -0.17 -19.45
CA GLU A 340 -2.58 -0.41 -20.39
C GLU A 340 -2.45 0.77 -21.36
N PRO A 341 -1.26 1.37 -21.46
CA PRO A 341 -0.10 1.16 -20.59
C PRO A 341 -0.42 1.57 -19.15
N TYR A 342 0.14 0.86 -18.17
CA TYR A 342 -0.13 1.17 -16.76
C TYR A 342 0.51 2.50 -16.33
N GLY A 343 -0.16 3.19 -15.41
CA GLY A 343 0.37 4.38 -14.76
C GLY A 343 1.07 4.04 -13.44
N VAL A 344 2.12 4.78 -13.13
CA VAL A 344 2.86 4.71 -11.86
C VAL A 344 2.70 6.04 -11.15
N TYR A 345 2.34 6.02 -9.87
CA TYR A 345 2.02 7.21 -9.08
C TYR A 345 2.71 7.16 -7.73
N PHE A 346 3.28 8.27 -7.31
CA PHE A 346 3.86 8.34 -5.97
C PHE A 346 3.78 9.74 -5.36
N GLY A 347 3.87 9.77 -4.03
CA GLY A 347 3.91 11.01 -3.27
C GLY A 347 5.13 11.09 -2.37
N THR A 348 5.63 12.31 -2.18
CA THR A 348 6.85 12.58 -1.40
C THR A 348 6.54 13.09 0.01
N THR A 349 7.53 13.01 0.89
CA THR A 349 7.45 13.60 2.24
C THR A 349 7.44 15.13 2.25
N SER A 350 7.77 15.78 1.13
CA SER A 350 7.60 17.23 0.93
C SER A 350 6.20 17.63 0.44
N GLY A 351 5.34 16.66 0.12
CA GLY A 351 3.96 16.93 -0.29
C GLY A 351 3.76 17.13 -1.78
N GLU A 352 4.64 16.60 -2.61
CA GLU A 352 4.50 16.59 -4.07
C GLU A 352 3.99 15.21 -4.53
N VAL A 353 3.16 15.20 -5.55
CA VAL A 353 2.64 13.98 -6.18
C VAL A 353 3.11 13.93 -7.63
N PHE A 354 3.71 12.82 -8.02
CA PHE A 354 4.23 12.57 -9.37
C PHE A 354 3.51 11.39 -10.01
N TYR A 355 3.43 11.40 -11.32
CA TYR A 355 2.82 10.32 -12.09
C TYR A 355 3.51 10.10 -13.43
N SER A 356 3.44 8.88 -13.90
CA SER A 356 3.80 8.44 -15.25
C SER A 356 2.61 7.67 -15.82
N VAL A 357 2.31 7.84 -17.11
CA VAL A 357 1.22 7.11 -17.79
C VAL A 357 1.74 6.10 -18.83
N ASP A 358 3.04 5.90 -18.86
CA ASP A 358 3.75 5.08 -19.84
C ASP A 358 4.72 4.07 -19.19
N GLY A 359 4.39 3.60 -17.99
CA GLY A 359 5.18 2.59 -17.29
C GLY A 359 6.50 3.11 -16.72
N GLY A 360 6.59 4.40 -16.36
CA GLY A 360 7.73 5.00 -15.71
C GLY A 360 8.76 5.62 -16.66
N VAL A 361 8.43 5.80 -17.96
CA VAL A 361 9.35 6.39 -18.95
C VAL A 361 9.38 7.91 -18.85
N ALA A 362 8.21 8.55 -18.85
CA ALA A 362 8.09 9.99 -18.68
C ALA A 362 7.31 10.30 -17.40
N TRP A 363 7.66 11.39 -16.75
CA TRP A 363 7.10 11.79 -15.45
C TRP A 363 6.58 13.21 -15.48
N ASP A 364 5.38 13.38 -14.90
CA ASP A 364 4.76 14.67 -14.66
C ASP A 364 4.47 14.85 -13.16
N ARG A 365 4.26 16.10 -12.76
CA ARG A 365 3.90 16.46 -11.39
C ARG A 365 2.48 17.01 -11.34
N MET A 366 1.69 16.53 -10.38
CA MET A 366 0.39 17.12 -10.07
C MET A 366 0.57 18.57 -9.62
N PRO A 367 -0.26 19.51 -10.11
CA PRO A 367 -0.21 20.90 -9.66
C PRO A 367 -0.51 21.01 -8.16
N GLY A 368 0.28 21.81 -7.44
CA GLY A 368 0.11 22.07 -6.01
C GLY A 368 1.19 21.43 -5.15
N GLN A 369 1.12 21.76 -3.86
CA GLN A 369 1.93 21.17 -2.81
C GLN A 369 1.01 20.83 -1.65
N PHE A 370 1.04 19.57 -1.23
CA PHE A 370 0.15 19.03 -0.21
C PHE A 370 0.92 18.82 1.10
N GLY A 371 0.28 18.40 2.16
CA GLY A 371 1.01 17.98 3.36
C GLY A 371 1.84 16.70 3.06
N ARG A 372 2.74 16.31 3.96
CA ARG A 372 3.51 15.05 3.84
C ARG A 372 2.59 13.93 3.37
N ILE A 373 2.93 13.30 2.24
CA ILE A 373 2.12 12.22 1.67
C ILE A 373 2.34 10.95 2.50
N LEU A 374 1.26 10.34 2.95
CA LEU A 374 1.25 9.12 3.75
C LEU A 374 0.85 7.91 2.93
N CYS A 375 -0.13 8.07 2.02
CA CYS A 375 -0.53 7.02 1.08
C CYS A 375 -0.99 7.60 -0.26
N VAL A 376 -0.83 6.81 -1.32
CA VAL A 376 -1.38 7.05 -2.66
C VAL A 376 -2.05 5.75 -3.11
N LYS A 377 -3.31 5.82 -3.53
CA LYS A 377 -4.09 4.67 -4.01
C LYS A 377 -4.78 5.02 -5.30
N THR A 378 -4.72 4.10 -6.26
CA THR A 378 -5.48 4.19 -7.51
C THR A 378 -6.87 3.56 -7.32
N TRP A 379 -7.86 4.15 -7.96
CA TRP A 379 -9.21 3.64 -8.01
C TRP A 379 -9.76 3.82 -9.43
N ILE A 380 -9.89 2.72 -10.16
CA ILE A 380 -10.42 2.69 -11.53
C ILE A 380 -11.90 2.34 -11.46
N GLN A 381 -12.73 3.16 -12.10
CA GLN A 381 -14.17 2.94 -12.21
C GLN A 381 -14.56 2.90 -13.69
N GLU A 382 -15.39 1.93 -14.06
CA GLU A 382 -15.96 1.80 -15.37
C GLU A 382 -17.44 2.14 -15.27
N ASP A 383 -17.82 3.33 -15.73
CA ASP A 383 -19.22 3.75 -15.80
C ASP A 383 -19.82 3.19 -17.10
N GLN A 384 -20.82 2.34 -16.99
CA GLN A 384 -21.67 1.98 -18.11
C GLN A 384 -22.72 3.08 -18.23
N ASP A 385 -22.67 3.89 -19.27
CA ASP A 385 -23.77 4.78 -19.58
C ASP A 385 -25.04 3.94 -19.69
N ALA A 386 -26.02 4.23 -18.81
CA ALA A 386 -27.34 3.64 -18.91
C ALA A 386 -27.95 4.08 -20.23
N ALA A 387 -28.09 3.13 -21.19
CA ALA A 387 -28.66 3.33 -22.50
C ALA A 387 -30.18 3.63 -22.43
#